data_77d74f5f6565d544a32001f7a10d84a3
#
_entry.id   77d74f5f6565d544a32001f7a10d84a3
#
_cell.length_a   1.000
_cell.length_b   1.000
_cell.length_c   1.000
_cell.angle_alpha   90.00
_cell.angle_beta   90.00
_cell.angle_gamma   90.00
#
_symmetry.space_group_name_H-M   'P 1'
#
loop_
_entity.id
_entity.type
_entity.pdbx_description
1 polymer ?
#
loop_
_entity_poly.entity_id
_entity_poly.type
_entity_poly.pdbx_seq_one_letter_code
_entity_poly.pdbx_strand_id
1 'polypeptide(L)'
;MFDLLTSLRWQDFFDILIVWFIIYRILLIIRGTRAAQMLAGIAIIIFAYFAAKQLGLVTLYWILNTFLSSIFLIIIIIFQRDIRRALTQVGQTTFAKSFENTAHSMEEVVKAARYMAHRRTGALIILARETGLKDYIDAGQRVDAELSKEVLISLFQTTSPLHDGGVIIRSGRILTAGCVLPLTKNPYISKMLGTRHRAAIGLSEESDAVIVVVSEETGRISLVQHGAITSDLDANSLKNRLEAIFVAREDQRHSWKNWLIRS
;
A
#
# COMPACT_ATOMS: atom_id res chain seq x y z
N MET A 1 29.67 31.67 -25.87
CA MET A 1 28.31 31.07 -25.96
C MET A 1 28.12 30.15 -27.16
N PHE A 2 28.96 30.26 -28.21
CA PHE A 2 28.90 29.40 -29.40
C PHE A 2 29.72 28.10 -29.27
N ASP A 3 30.68 28.01 -28.32
CA ASP A 3 31.52 26.81 -28.14
C ASP A 3 30.82 25.66 -27.44
N LEU A 4 29.66 25.88 -26.79
CA LEU A 4 28.82 24.83 -26.17
C LEU A 4 28.07 23.99 -27.20
N LEU A 5 27.82 24.50 -28.41
CA LEU A 5 27.08 23.78 -29.44
C LEU A 5 27.97 22.88 -30.31
N THR A 6 29.26 23.06 -30.30
CA THR A 6 30.24 22.29 -31.09
C THR A 6 30.79 21.06 -30.37
N SER A 7 30.52 20.94 -29.05
CA SER A 7 30.96 19.79 -28.24
C SER A 7 29.87 18.76 -27.93
N LEU A 8 28.70 18.94 -28.49
CA LEU A 8 27.59 17.99 -28.28
C LEU A 8 27.93 16.63 -28.92
N ARG A 9 28.24 15.66 -28.10
CA ARG A 9 28.39 14.26 -28.51
C ARG A 9 26.99 13.66 -28.63
N TRP A 10 26.82 12.71 -29.52
CA TRP A 10 25.55 12.01 -29.68
C TRP A 10 25.08 11.35 -28.37
N GLN A 11 26.02 11.03 -27.46
CA GLN A 11 25.78 10.53 -26.11
C GLN A 11 24.98 11.53 -25.25
N ASP A 12 25.23 12.84 -25.40
CA ASP A 12 24.54 13.90 -24.65
C ASP A 12 23.06 13.97 -25.03
N PHE A 13 22.74 13.62 -26.28
CA PHE A 13 21.35 13.54 -26.76
C PHE A 13 20.59 12.38 -26.08
N PHE A 14 21.25 11.21 -25.94
CA PHE A 14 20.66 10.08 -25.23
C PHE A 14 20.52 10.34 -23.73
N ASP A 15 21.49 11.00 -23.11
CA ASP A 15 21.44 11.38 -21.70
C ASP A 15 20.25 12.31 -21.44
N ILE A 16 20.08 13.36 -22.22
CA ILE A 16 18.94 14.28 -22.15
C ILE A 16 17.62 13.53 -22.33
N LEU A 17 17.54 12.60 -23.30
CA LEU A 17 16.32 11.82 -23.58
C LEU A 17 15.97 10.87 -22.43
N ILE A 18 16.96 10.22 -21.84
CA ILE A 18 16.78 9.34 -20.70
C ILE A 18 16.31 10.14 -19.48
N VAL A 19 16.96 11.26 -19.17
CA VAL A 19 16.59 12.14 -18.05
C VAL A 19 15.18 12.70 -18.28
N TRP A 20 14.86 13.17 -19.49
CA TRP A 20 13.52 13.63 -19.84
C TRP A 20 12.47 12.52 -19.66
N PHE A 21 12.74 11.30 -20.11
CA PHE A 21 11.83 10.17 -19.95
C PHE A 21 11.62 9.81 -18.49
N ILE A 22 12.67 9.82 -17.69
CA ILE A 22 12.60 9.54 -16.23
C ILE A 22 11.74 10.61 -15.55
N ILE A 23 12.01 11.89 -15.82
CA ILE A 23 11.25 13.01 -15.25
C ILE A 23 9.78 12.94 -15.68
N TYR A 24 9.51 12.67 -16.96
CA TYR A 24 8.16 12.51 -17.48
C TYR A 24 7.41 11.38 -16.77
N ARG A 25 8.05 10.24 -16.57
CA ARG A 25 7.47 9.09 -15.84
C ARG A 25 7.18 9.42 -14.38
N ILE A 26 8.10 10.11 -13.71
CA ILE A 26 7.91 10.55 -12.33
C ILE A 26 6.73 11.51 -12.23
N LEU A 27 6.63 12.51 -13.10
CA LEU A 27 5.52 13.47 -13.11
C LEU A 27 4.17 12.80 -13.40
N LEU A 28 4.15 11.77 -14.25
CA LEU A 28 2.93 11.03 -14.58
C LEU A 28 2.41 10.22 -13.38
N ILE A 29 3.31 9.62 -12.58
CA ILE A 29 2.98 8.86 -11.37
C ILE A 29 2.46 9.80 -10.27
N ILE A 30 3.00 11.01 -10.18
CA ILE A 30 2.65 12.00 -9.15
C ILE A 30 1.36 12.74 -9.50
N ARG A 31 0.98 12.81 -10.77
CA ARG A 31 -0.21 13.53 -11.27
C ARG A 31 -1.48 13.04 -10.58
N GLY A 32 -2.22 13.98 -9.96
CA GLY A 32 -3.47 13.69 -9.24
C GLY A 32 -3.31 13.28 -7.77
N THR A 33 -2.08 13.26 -7.25
CA THR A 33 -1.80 12.95 -5.84
C THR A 33 -1.61 14.22 -5.00
N ARG A 34 -1.74 14.08 -3.66
CA ARG A 34 -1.37 15.15 -2.73
C ARG A 34 0.10 15.56 -2.84
N ALA A 35 0.96 14.63 -3.26
CA ALA A 35 2.36 14.89 -3.53
C ALA A 35 2.57 15.92 -4.66
N ALA A 36 1.74 15.93 -5.70
CA ALA A 36 1.80 16.93 -6.77
C ALA A 36 1.57 18.35 -6.25
N GLN A 37 0.61 18.52 -5.34
CA GLN A 37 0.31 19.83 -4.72
C GLN A 37 1.48 20.31 -3.84
N MET A 38 2.10 19.41 -3.09
CA MET A 38 3.28 19.73 -2.25
C MET A 38 4.49 20.11 -3.11
N LEU A 39 4.75 19.39 -4.20
CA LEU A 39 5.82 19.73 -5.14
C LEU A 39 5.61 21.07 -5.83
N ALA A 40 4.37 21.41 -6.20
CA ALA A 40 4.04 22.73 -6.75
C ALA A 40 4.33 23.84 -5.71
N GLY A 41 3.99 23.64 -4.44
CA GLY A 41 4.32 24.58 -3.37
C GLY A 41 5.82 24.78 -3.20
N ILE A 42 6.61 23.70 -3.24
CA ILE A 42 8.08 23.76 -3.17
C ILE A 42 8.65 24.51 -4.40
N ALA A 43 8.14 24.25 -5.59
CA ALA A 43 8.56 24.93 -6.81
C ALA A 43 8.32 26.45 -6.75
N ILE A 44 7.20 26.90 -6.18
CA ILE A 44 6.92 28.32 -5.96
C ILE A 44 7.94 28.95 -4.99
N ILE A 45 8.30 28.27 -3.91
CA ILE A 45 9.29 28.74 -2.95
C ILE A 45 10.68 28.86 -3.60
N ILE A 46 11.08 27.87 -4.39
CA ILE A 46 12.34 27.90 -5.14
C ILE A 46 12.34 29.06 -6.14
N PHE A 47 11.24 29.25 -6.86
CA PHE A 47 11.10 30.39 -7.79
C PHE A 47 11.23 31.74 -7.06
N ALA A 48 10.54 31.90 -5.93
CA ALA A 48 10.63 33.10 -5.10
C ALA A 48 12.05 33.37 -4.59
N TYR A 49 12.81 32.32 -4.23
CA TYR A 49 14.22 32.41 -3.85
C TYR A 49 15.08 32.98 -4.97
N PHE A 50 14.95 32.44 -6.20
CA PHE A 50 15.71 32.97 -7.33
C PHE A 50 15.29 34.39 -7.71
N ALA A 51 14.01 34.72 -7.66
CA ALA A 51 13.49 36.06 -7.89
C ALA A 51 14.04 37.05 -6.85
N ALA A 52 14.01 36.70 -5.56
CA ALA A 52 14.58 37.53 -4.50
C ALA A 52 16.08 37.81 -4.70
N LYS A 53 16.81 36.78 -5.13
CA LYS A 53 18.24 36.91 -5.45
C LYS A 53 18.49 37.88 -6.61
N GLN A 54 17.73 37.79 -7.70
CA GLN A 54 17.87 38.62 -8.89
C GLN A 54 17.44 40.08 -8.64
N LEU A 55 16.38 40.28 -7.83
CA LEU A 55 15.84 41.60 -7.50
C LEU A 55 16.59 42.29 -6.36
N GLY A 56 17.61 41.67 -5.77
CA GLY A 56 18.41 42.22 -4.68
C GLY A 56 17.63 42.39 -3.35
N LEU A 57 16.56 41.58 -3.14
CA LEU A 57 15.76 41.64 -1.93
C LEU A 57 16.46 40.88 -0.79
N VAL A 58 17.40 41.55 -0.12
CA VAL A 58 18.30 40.93 0.86
C VAL A 58 17.57 40.22 1.99
N THR A 59 16.56 40.83 2.58
CA THR A 59 15.80 40.25 3.71
C THR A 59 15.04 39.01 3.30
N LEU A 60 14.33 39.08 2.18
CA LEU A 60 13.55 37.95 1.65
C LEU A 60 14.47 36.81 1.24
N TYR A 61 15.58 37.11 0.58
CA TYR A 61 16.61 36.13 0.22
C TYR A 61 17.15 35.40 1.46
N TRP A 62 17.50 36.14 2.53
CA TRP A 62 18.03 35.57 3.76
C TRP A 62 17.02 34.62 4.44
N ILE A 63 15.75 35.03 4.54
CA ILE A 63 14.67 34.20 5.11
C ILE A 63 14.50 32.92 4.27
N LEU A 64 14.37 33.05 2.95
CA LEU A 64 14.17 31.91 2.06
C LEU A 64 15.37 30.98 2.05
N ASN A 65 16.59 31.49 2.11
CA ASN A 65 17.81 30.70 2.18
C ASN A 65 17.88 29.85 3.45
N THR A 66 17.55 30.44 4.60
CA THR A 66 17.48 29.73 5.89
C THR A 66 16.39 28.65 5.88
N PHE A 67 15.22 28.97 5.32
CA PHE A 67 14.12 28.03 5.18
C PHE A 67 14.48 26.87 4.25
N LEU A 68 15.05 27.15 3.07
CA LEU A 68 15.47 26.13 2.10
C LEU A 68 16.55 25.20 2.64
N SER A 69 17.47 25.72 3.46
CA SER A 69 18.50 24.89 4.12
C SER A 69 17.86 23.85 5.07
N SER A 70 16.73 24.18 5.68
CA SER A 70 16.00 23.29 6.59
C SER A 70 14.95 22.41 5.87
N ILE A 71 14.58 22.76 4.63
CA ILE A 71 13.48 22.09 3.91
C ILE A 71 13.79 20.62 3.63
N PHE A 72 15.06 20.27 3.45
CA PHE A 72 15.47 18.88 3.23
C PHE A 72 15.09 17.98 4.40
N LEU A 73 15.32 18.44 5.63
CA LEU A 73 14.91 17.73 6.83
C LEU A 73 13.37 17.63 6.94
N ILE A 74 12.67 18.71 6.62
CA ILE A 74 11.21 18.77 6.64
C ILE A 74 10.63 17.79 5.61
N ILE A 75 11.18 17.73 4.40
CA ILE A 75 10.77 16.78 3.37
C ILE A 75 10.97 15.35 3.85
N ILE A 76 12.11 15.00 4.43
CA ILE A 76 12.36 13.66 4.97
C ILE A 76 11.31 13.28 6.01
N ILE A 77 10.96 14.20 6.92
CA ILE A 77 9.96 13.96 7.96
C ILE A 77 8.55 13.78 7.35
N ILE A 78 8.16 14.62 6.40
CA ILE A 78 6.84 14.55 5.75
C ILE A 78 6.70 13.25 4.94
N PHE A 79 7.72 12.91 4.16
CA PHE A 79 7.74 11.74 3.28
C PHE A 79 8.32 10.48 3.94
N GLN A 80 8.54 10.47 5.25
CA GLN A 80 9.09 9.33 5.98
C GLN A 80 8.36 8.02 5.66
N ARG A 81 7.02 8.05 5.59
CA ARG A 81 6.20 6.87 5.28
C ARG A 81 6.39 6.41 3.84
N ASP A 82 6.43 7.34 2.89
CA ASP A 82 6.59 7.04 1.46
C ASP A 82 8.00 6.54 1.16
N ILE A 83 9.03 7.15 1.79
CA ILE A 83 10.43 6.70 1.69
C ILE A 83 10.57 5.29 2.29
N ARG A 84 10.00 5.04 3.47
CA ARG A 84 9.98 3.69 4.08
C ARG A 84 9.33 2.69 3.14
N ARG A 85 8.17 3.03 2.55
CA ARG A 85 7.45 2.18 1.60
C ARG A 85 8.28 1.87 0.36
N ALA A 86 8.91 2.87 -0.24
CA ALA A 86 9.77 2.69 -1.41
C ALA A 86 11.01 1.82 -1.10
N LEU A 87 11.68 2.07 0.03
CA LEU A 87 12.86 1.29 0.46
C LEU A 87 12.48 -0.17 0.78
N THR A 88 11.33 -0.41 1.41
CA THR A 88 10.87 -1.79 1.67
C THR A 88 10.54 -2.53 0.36
N GLN A 89 10.01 -1.85 -0.66
CA GLN A 89 9.75 -2.46 -1.97
C GLN A 89 11.05 -2.87 -2.69
N VAL A 90 12.11 -2.06 -2.59
CA VAL A 90 13.41 -2.37 -3.19
C VAL A 90 14.13 -3.51 -2.46
N GLY A 91 13.98 -3.61 -1.13
CA GLY A 91 14.65 -4.63 -0.31
C GLY A 91 14.00 -6.02 -0.35
N GLN A 92 12.79 -6.16 -0.89
CA GLN A 92 12.00 -7.40 -0.79
C GLN A 92 12.15 -8.40 -1.96
N THR A 93 13.10 -8.21 -2.87
CA THR A 93 13.29 -9.11 -4.03
C THR A 93 13.76 -10.53 -3.68
N THR A 94 14.04 -10.84 -2.41
CA THR A 94 14.71 -12.10 -2.03
C THR A 94 13.84 -13.13 -1.28
N PHE A 95 12.61 -12.82 -0.87
CA PHE A 95 11.78 -13.74 -0.07
C PHE A 95 10.43 -14.12 -0.69
N ALA A 96 10.43 -14.45 -1.99
CA ALA A 96 9.27 -15.09 -2.61
C ALA A 96 9.37 -16.61 -2.48
N LYS A 97 9.10 -17.16 -1.30
CA LYS A 97 8.90 -18.61 -1.14
C LYS A 97 7.40 -18.94 -1.14
N SER A 98 7.03 -19.70 -2.16
CA SER A 98 5.93 -20.67 -2.24
C SER A 98 4.51 -20.17 -2.10
N PHE A 99 3.88 -19.94 -3.24
CA PHE A 99 2.43 -19.78 -3.40
C PHE A 99 1.71 -21.13 -3.63
N GLU A 100 2.34 -22.26 -3.42
CA GLU A 100 1.74 -23.59 -3.63
C GLU A 100 0.51 -23.86 -2.72
N ASN A 101 0.37 -23.11 -1.62
CA ASN A 101 -0.80 -23.17 -0.74
C ASN A 101 -1.83 -22.05 -0.98
N THR A 102 -1.69 -21.23 -2.02
CA THR A 102 -2.51 -20.03 -2.18
C THR A 102 -3.98 -20.36 -2.48
N ALA A 103 -4.24 -21.31 -3.36
CA ALA A 103 -5.61 -21.70 -3.72
C ALA A 103 -6.36 -22.31 -2.52
N HIS A 104 -5.69 -23.20 -1.78
CA HIS A 104 -6.26 -23.79 -0.56
C HIS A 104 -6.52 -22.73 0.51
N SER A 105 -5.57 -21.81 0.71
CA SER A 105 -5.70 -20.71 1.68
C SER A 105 -6.88 -19.79 1.33
N MET A 106 -7.07 -19.46 0.06
CA MET A 106 -8.19 -18.64 -0.39
C MET A 106 -9.54 -19.34 -0.15
N GLU A 107 -9.60 -20.65 -0.41
CA GLU A 107 -10.81 -21.42 -0.18
C GLU A 107 -11.20 -21.44 1.30
N GLU A 108 -10.25 -21.63 2.20
CA GLU A 108 -10.49 -21.59 3.65
C GLU A 108 -10.98 -20.22 4.13
N VAL A 109 -10.40 -19.13 3.62
CA VAL A 109 -10.87 -17.77 3.90
C VAL A 109 -12.30 -17.56 3.41
N VAL A 110 -12.63 -17.99 2.18
CA VAL A 110 -13.97 -17.85 1.61
C VAL A 110 -14.99 -18.65 2.42
N LYS A 111 -14.68 -19.91 2.80
CA LYS A 111 -15.53 -20.75 3.64
C LYS A 111 -15.78 -20.10 5.01
N ALA A 112 -14.73 -19.55 5.63
CA ALA A 112 -14.83 -18.88 6.92
C ALA A 112 -15.68 -17.60 6.81
N ALA A 113 -15.41 -16.75 5.81
CA ALA A 113 -16.17 -15.52 5.58
C ALA A 113 -17.66 -15.79 5.35
N ARG A 114 -17.99 -16.79 4.52
CA ARG A 114 -19.38 -17.23 4.29
C ARG A 114 -20.06 -17.68 5.58
N TYR A 115 -19.38 -18.50 6.39
CA TYR A 115 -19.93 -18.98 7.66
C TYR A 115 -20.20 -17.82 8.63
N MET A 116 -19.23 -16.90 8.77
CA MET A 116 -19.35 -15.75 9.65
C MET A 116 -20.41 -14.75 9.17
N ALA A 117 -20.55 -14.57 7.86
CA ALA A 117 -21.59 -13.75 7.23
C ALA A 117 -22.99 -14.26 7.60
N HIS A 118 -23.22 -15.56 7.47
CA HIS A 118 -24.49 -16.20 7.84
C HIS A 118 -24.84 -16.02 9.32
N ARG A 119 -23.84 -16.00 10.19
CA ARG A 119 -24.00 -15.84 11.64
C ARG A 119 -23.91 -14.40 12.12
N ARG A 120 -23.67 -13.45 11.20
CA ARG A 120 -23.42 -12.04 11.51
C ARG A 120 -22.27 -11.88 12.51
N THR A 121 -21.25 -12.71 12.39
CA THR A 121 -20.04 -12.60 13.18
C THR A 121 -19.09 -11.65 12.45
N GLY A 122 -18.74 -10.52 13.09
CA GLY A 122 -17.83 -9.54 12.52
C GLY A 122 -16.43 -10.11 12.37
N ALA A 123 -15.80 -9.93 11.20
CA ALA A 123 -14.44 -10.40 10.96
C ALA A 123 -13.63 -9.40 10.13
N LEU A 124 -12.32 -9.37 10.38
CA LEU A 124 -11.34 -8.55 9.69
C LEU A 124 -10.12 -9.41 9.36
N ILE A 125 -10.09 -9.97 8.15
CA ILE A 125 -9.08 -10.93 7.70
C ILE A 125 -8.13 -10.23 6.74
N ILE A 126 -6.83 -10.18 7.07
CA ILE A 126 -5.79 -9.51 6.33
C ILE A 126 -4.91 -10.55 5.64
N LEU A 127 -4.94 -10.57 4.32
CA LEU A 127 -4.06 -11.37 3.48
C LEU A 127 -2.82 -10.54 3.16
N ALA A 128 -1.74 -10.77 3.90
CA ALA A 128 -0.47 -10.06 3.71
C ALA A 128 0.17 -10.45 2.39
N ARG A 129 0.71 -9.45 1.68
CA ARG A 129 1.40 -9.62 0.41
C ARG A 129 2.88 -9.25 0.53
N GLU A 130 3.37 -8.35 -0.32
CA GLU A 130 4.78 -7.97 -0.38
C GLU A 130 5.16 -6.93 0.68
N THR A 131 4.25 -5.99 0.96
CA THR A 131 4.50 -4.96 1.99
C THR A 131 4.55 -5.59 3.37
N GLY A 132 5.65 -5.37 4.08
CA GLY A 132 5.80 -5.88 5.45
C GLY A 132 4.78 -5.23 6.40
N LEU A 133 4.01 -6.08 7.09
CA LEU A 133 3.05 -5.66 8.12
C LEU A 133 3.63 -5.83 9.53
N LYS A 134 4.97 -5.72 9.68
CA LYS A 134 5.67 -6.05 10.93
C LYS A 134 5.14 -5.26 12.13
N ASP A 135 4.92 -3.97 11.96
CA ASP A 135 4.46 -3.09 13.04
C ASP A 135 3.07 -3.53 13.58
N TYR A 136 2.19 -4.06 12.71
CA TYR A 136 0.86 -4.57 13.07
C TYR A 136 0.92 -6.01 13.62
N ILE A 137 1.84 -6.83 13.09
CA ILE A 137 2.11 -8.19 13.59
C ILE A 137 2.65 -8.13 15.02
N ASP A 138 3.59 -7.23 15.28
CA ASP A 138 4.22 -7.08 16.61
C ASP A 138 3.23 -6.51 17.65
N ALA A 139 2.20 -5.77 17.21
CA ALA A 139 1.14 -5.24 18.08
C ALA A 139 0.02 -6.25 18.36
N GLY A 140 -0.09 -7.33 17.60
CA GLY A 140 -1.08 -8.38 17.77
C GLY A 140 -0.60 -9.53 18.65
N GLN A 141 -1.53 -10.42 19.01
CA GLN A 141 -1.20 -11.66 19.72
C GLN A 141 -0.73 -12.72 18.73
N ARG A 142 0.49 -13.25 18.92
CA ARG A 142 1.05 -14.29 18.05
C ARG A 142 0.22 -15.59 18.18
N VAL A 143 -0.21 -16.12 17.04
CA VAL A 143 -0.98 -17.35 16.92
C VAL A 143 -0.14 -18.46 16.29
N ASP A 144 0.51 -18.16 15.17
CA ASP A 144 1.39 -19.04 14.38
C ASP A 144 0.76 -20.42 14.07
N ALA A 145 -0.49 -20.40 13.61
CA ALA A 145 -1.26 -21.60 13.27
C ALA A 145 -1.38 -21.76 11.75
N GLU A 146 -1.60 -23.00 11.30
CA GLU A 146 -2.02 -23.29 9.95
C GLU A 146 -3.40 -22.70 9.69
N LEU A 147 -3.60 -22.14 8.49
CA LEU A 147 -4.85 -21.52 8.11
C LEU A 147 -5.91 -22.60 7.88
N SER A 148 -6.98 -22.54 8.67
CA SER A 148 -8.20 -23.31 8.44
C SER A 148 -9.42 -22.46 8.75
N LYS A 149 -10.54 -22.83 8.14
CA LYS A 149 -11.84 -22.20 8.39
C LYS A 149 -12.17 -22.24 9.88
N GLU A 150 -11.93 -23.36 10.54
CA GLU A 150 -12.29 -23.60 11.94
C GLU A 150 -11.50 -22.68 12.89
N VAL A 151 -10.19 -22.50 12.64
CA VAL A 151 -9.36 -21.60 13.43
C VAL A 151 -9.81 -20.15 13.22
N LEU A 152 -10.10 -19.72 11.99
CA LEU A 152 -10.59 -18.38 11.73
C LEU A 152 -11.93 -18.11 12.44
N ILE A 153 -12.86 -19.04 12.37
CA ILE A 153 -14.16 -18.91 13.07
C ILE A 153 -13.94 -18.79 14.57
N SER A 154 -13.07 -19.62 15.15
CA SER A 154 -12.77 -19.61 16.59
C SER A 154 -12.14 -18.28 17.04
N LEU A 155 -11.27 -17.70 16.22
CA LEU A 155 -10.63 -16.41 16.53
C LEU A 155 -11.64 -15.24 16.55
N PHE A 156 -12.66 -15.27 15.66
CA PHE A 156 -13.65 -14.20 15.55
C PHE A 156 -14.93 -14.43 16.36
N GLN A 157 -15.04 -15.54 17.08
CA GLN A 157 -16.16 -15.70 18.00
C GLN A 157 -16.13 -14.61 19.08
N THR A 158 -17.30 -14.04 19.40
CA THR A 158 -17.43 -12.95 20.38
C THR A 158 -16.95 -13.30 21.78
N THR A 159 -16.90 -14.58 22.11
CA THR A 159 -16.34 -15.11 23.37
C THR A 159 -14.82 -15.22 23.35
N SER A 160 -14.18 -15.16 22.19
CA SER A 160 -12.73 -15.22 22.04
C SER A 160 -12.10 -13.89 22.49
N PRO A 161 -11.05 -13.88 23.30
CA PRO A 161 -10.32 -12.65 23.63
C PRO A 161 -9.60 -12.03 22.42
N LEU A 162 -9.49 -12.75 21.31
CA LEU A 162 -8.80 -12.33 20.09
C LEU A 162 -9.74 -11.79 18.99
N HIS A 163 -11.05 -11.74 19.26
CA HIS A 163 -12.05 -11.35 18.25
C HIS A 163 -12.03 -9.87 17.89
N ASP A 164 -11.53 -9.02 18.80
CA ASP A 164 -11.45 -7.58 18.57
C ASP A 164 -10.13 -7.24 17.89
N GLY A 165 -10.21 -6.85 16.63
CA GLY A 165 -9.07 -6.55 15.77
C GLY A 165 -9.00 -7.41 14.52
N GLY A 166 -7.85 -7.35 13.84
CA GLY A 166 -7.61 -8.07 12.60
C GLY A 166 -6.80 -9.35 12.81
N VAL A 167 -7.00 -10.31 11.90
CA VAL A 167 -6.19 -11.53 11.80
C VAL A 167 -5.31 -11.42 10.58
N ILE A 168 -3.98 -11.51 10.76
CA ILE A 168 -3.00 -11.40 9.67
C ILE A 168 -2.56 -12.79 9.24
N ILE A 169 -2.77 -13.06 7.95
CA ILE A 169 -2.45 -14.32 7.28
C ILE A 169 -1.32 -14.05 6.27
N ARG A 170 -0.32 -14.92 6.26
CA ARG A 170 0.77 -14.90 5.27
C ARG A 170 1.21 -16.32 4.93
N SER A 171 1.33 -16.61 3.64
CA SER A 171 1.80 -17.90 3.13
C SER A 171 1.08 -19.12 3.73
N GLY A 172 -0.25 -19.06 3.81
CA GLY A 172 -1.08 -20.15 4.35
C GLY A 172 -1.04 -20.32 5.87
N ARG A 173 -0.49 -19.34 6.61
CA ARG A 173 -0.45 -19.38 8.07
C ARG A 173 -1.08 -18.12 8.69
N ILE A 174 -1.78 -18.31 9.77
CA ILE A 174 -2.26 -17.24 10.64
C ILE A 174 -1.08 -16.83 11.53
N LEU A 175 -0.54 -15.64 11.32
CA LEU A 175 0.60 -15.15 12.10
C LEU A 175 0.16 -14.60 13.45
N THR A 176 -0.83 -13.69 13.42
CA THR A 176 -1.30 -12.95 14.59
C THR A 176 -2.80 -12.70 14.51
N ALA A 177 -3.43 -12.48 15.66
CA ALA A 177 -4.82 -12.09 15.80
C ALA A 177 -4.95 -10.93 16.80
N GLY A 178 -6.12 -10.28 16.82
CA GLY A 178 -6.35 -9.11 17.69
C GLY A 178 -5.50 -7.90 17.31
N CYS A 179 -5.10 -7.78 16.03
CA CYS A 179 -4.27 -6.68 15.57
C CYS A 179 -5.07 -5.39 15.49
N VAL A 180 -4.58 -4.34 16.13
CA VAL A 180 -5.13 -2.99 16.02
C VAL A 180 -4.60 -2.34 14.74
N LEU A 181 -5.52 -1.86 13.89
CA LEU A 181 -5.20 -1.30 12.59
C LEU A 181 -5.54 0.18 12.52
N PRO A 182 -4.88 0.96 11.64
CA PRO A 182 -5.16 2.37 11.46
C PRO A 182 -6.54 2.56 10.83
N LEU A 183 -7.31 3.49 11.34
CA LEU A 183 -8.57 3.90 10.72
C LEU A 183 -8.30 4.88 9.59
N THR A 184 -9.01 4.72 8.46
CA THR A 184 -8.92 5.69 7.36
C THR A 184 -9.30 7.09 7.83
N LYS A 185 -8.54 8.08 7.37
CA LYS A 185 -8.80 9.51 7.59
C LYS A 185 -9.52 10.16 6.39
N ASN A 186 -9.90 9.37 5.39
CA ASN A 186 -10.56 9.86 4.20
C ASN A 186 -11.98 10.37 4.53
N PRO A 187 -12.27 11.67 4.38
CA PRO A 187 -13.57 12.25 4.71
C PRO A 187 -14.71 11.81 3.76
N TYR A 188 -14.36 11.27 2.59
CA TYR A 188 -15.33 10.81 1.60
C TYR A 188 -15.85 9.38 1.86
N ILE A 189 -15.31 8.70 2.85
CA ILE A 189 -15.79 7.37 3.24
C ILE A 189 -17.10 7.52 4.01
N SER A 190 -18.10 6.73 3.63
CA SER A 190 -19.41 6.73 4.28
C SER A 190 -19.29 6.52 5.79
N LYS A 191 -19.95 7.38 6.56
CA LYS A 191 -20.02 7.27 8.03
C LYS A 191 -20.82 6.05 8.51
N MET A 192 -21.57 5.41 7.61
CA MET A 192 -22.32 4.19 7.90
C MET A 192 -21.44 2.92 7.91
N LEU A 193 -20.17 3.04 7.53
CA LEU A 193 -19.23 1.93 7.62
C LEU A 193 -18.72 1.78 9.06
N GLY A 194 -18.87 0.60 9.63
CA GLY A 194 -18.39 0.26 10.96
C GLY A 194 -16.85 0.32 11.08
N THR A 195 -16.37 0.22 12.31
CA THR A 195 -14.92 0.36 12.63
C THR A 195 -14.04 -0.62 11.88
N ARG A 196 -14.47 -1.89 11.68
CA ARG A 196 -13.72 -2.90 10.92
C ARG A 196 -13.55 -2.52 9.45
N HIS A 197 -14.56 -1.95 8.81
CA HIS A 197 -14.44 -1.46 7.44
C HIS A 197 -13.48 -0.28 7.32
N ARG A 198 -13.56 0.67 8.26
CA ARG A 198 -12.66 1.83 8.29
C ARG A 198 -11.22 1.43 8.58
N ALA A 199 -11.01 0.39 9.40
CA ALA A 199 -9.69 -0.19 9.67
C ALA A 199 -9.13 -0.91 8.42
N ALA A 200 -9.98 -1.66 7.72
CA ALA A 200 -9.59 -2.31 6.47
C ALA A 200 -9.14 -1.30 5.42
N ILE A 201 -9.91 -0.21 5.23
CA ILE A 201 -9.56 0.84 4.28
C ILE A 201 -8.25 1.51 4.70
N GLY A 202 -8.11 1.89 5.99
CA GLY A 202 -6.90 2.54 6.50
C GLY A 202 -5.63 1.70 6.29
N LEU A 203 -5.68 0.40 6.58
CA LEU A 203 -4.55 -0.49 6.32
C LEU A 203 -4.27 -0.64 4.82
N SER A 204 -5.31 -0.73 3.98
CA SER A 204 -5.14 -0.85 2.52
C SER A 204 -4.64 0.43 1.84
N GLU A 205 -4.75 1.59 2.48
CA GLU A 205 -4.14 2.85 2.04
C GLU A 205 -2.62 2.86 2.27
N GLU A 206 -2.15 2.14 3.31
CA GLU A 206 -0.73 2.10 3.72
C GLU A 206 0.02 0.83 3.25
N SER A 207 -0.70 -0.17 2.73
CA SER A 207 -0.12 -1.46 2.32
C SER A 207 -0.75 -2.00 1.04
N ASP A 208 -0.16 -3.05 0.49
CA ASP A 208 -0.71 -3.83 -0.63
C ASP A 208 -1.53 -5.05 -0.17
N ALA A 209 -1.84 -5.13 1.12
CA ALA A 209 -2.63 -6.21 1.68
C ALA A 209 -4.03 -6.25 1.07
N VAL A 210 -4.57 -7.45 0.92
CA VAL A 210 -5.95 -7.69 0.53
C VAL A 210 -6.75 -8.04 1.78
N ILE A 211 -7.85 -7.33 2.02
CA ILE A 211 -8.55 -7.44 3.30
C ILE A 211 -10.00 -7.84 3.05
N VAL A 212 -10.42 -8.92 3.71
CA VAL A 212 -11.81 -9.38 3.72
C VAL A 212 -12.45 -8.94 5.02
N VAL A 213 -13.60 -8.26 4.89
CA VAL A 213 -14.38 -7.77 6.03
C VAL A 213 -15.75 -8.45 6.02
N VAL A 214 -16.17 -8.95 7.17
CA VAL A 214 -17.55 -9.40 7.39
C VAL A 214 -18.22 -8.46 8.38
N SER A 215 -19.35 -7.89 7.99
CA SER A 215 -20.13 -6.99 8.83
C SER A 215 -20.93 -7.77 9.87
N GLU A 216 -20.81 -7.41 11.13
CA GLU A 216 -21.61 -7.97 12.22
C GLU A 216 -23.06 -7.47 12.19
N GLU A 217 -23.31 -6.28 11.63
CA GLU A 217 -24.64 -5.70 11.55
C GLU A 217 -25.46 -6.30 10.40
N THR A 218 -24.85 -6.39 9.21
CA THR A 218 -25.57 -6.77 7.98
C THR A 218 -25.26 -8.19 7.51
N GLY A 219 -24.17 -8.80 7.97
CA GLY A 219 -23.67 -10.07 7.44
C GLY A 219 -23.05 -9.96 6.05
N ARG A 220 -22.86 -8.74 5.50
CA ARG A 220 -22.29 -8.57 4.17
C ARG A 220 -20.79 -8.79 4.20
N ILE A 221 -20.28 -9.40 3.12
CA ILE A 221 -18.85 -9.57 2.90
C ILE A 221 -18.36 -8.45 1.99
N SER A 222 -17.24 -7.84 2.37
CA SER A 222 -16.57 -6.79 1.60
C SER A 222 -15.11 -7.15 1.37
N LEU A 223 -14.59 -6.78 0.21
CA LEU A 223 -13.17 -6.88 -0.14
C LEU A 223 -12.58 -5.49 -0.24
N VAL A 224 -11.45 -5.26 0.42
CA VAL A 224 -10.77 -3.95 0.46
C VAL A 224 -9.36 -4.09 -0.06
N GLN A 225 -8.98 -3.20 -0.99
CA GLN A 225 -7.65 -3.14 -1.57
C GLN A 225 -7.36 -1.71 -2.05
N HIS A 226 -6.13 -1.20 -1.81
CA HIS A 226 -5.67 0.13 -2.26
C HIS A 226 -6.65 1.28 -1.93
N GLY A 227 -7.21 1.29 -0.73
CA GLY A 227 -8.17 2.30 -0.29
C GLY A 227 -9.58 2.16 -0.88
N ALA A 228 -9.80 1.19 -1.78
CA ALA A 228 -11.10 0.93 -2.39
C ALA A 228 -11.80 -0.26 -1.74
N ILE A 229 -13.11 -0.11 -1.52
CA ILE A 229 -13.97 -1.17 -0.95
C ILE A 229 -14.96 -1.66 -2.01
N THR A 230 -15.09 -2.98 -2.14
CA THR A 230 -16.17 -3.64 -2.89
C THR A 230 -17.02 -4.40 -1.90
N SER A 231 -18.25 -3.94 -1.69
CA SER A 231 -19.18 -4.51 -0.71
C SER A 231 -20.19 -5.46 -1.37
N ASP A 232 -20.90 -6.22 -0.51
CA ASP A 232 -22.01 -7.11 -0.89
C ASP A 232 -21.58 -8.25 -1.82
N LEU A 233 -20.44 -8.88 -1.48
CA LEU A 233 -19.93 -10.02 -2.22
C LEU A 233 -20.56 -11.32 -1.69
N ASP A 234 -21.00 -12.18 -2.60
CA ASP A 234 -21.26 -13.57 -2.29
C ASP A 234 -19.96 -14.40 -2.27
N ALA A 235 -20.03 -15.64 -1.81
CA ALA A 235 -18.87 -16.50 -1.67
C ALA A 235 -18.15 -16.76 -3.00
N ASN A 236 -18.89 -16.89 -4.11
CA ASN A 236 -18.31 -17.15 -5.43
C ASN A 236 -17.62 -15.89 -5.98
N SER A 237 -18.25 -14.73 -5.84
CA SER A 237 -17.65 -13.44 -6.24
C SER A 237 -16.41 -13.13 -5.43
N LEU A 238 -16.42 -13.40 -4.12
CA LEU A 238 -15.23 -13.24 -3.28
C LEU A 238 -14.11 -14.17 -3.75
N LYS A 239 -14.40 -15.46 -4.00
CA LYS A 239 -13.43 -16.43 -4.51
C LYS A 239 -12.81 -15.97 -5.81
N ASN A 240 -13.62 -15.63 -6.80
CA ASN A 240 -13.16 -15.21 -8.13
C ASN A 240 -12.28 -13.95 -8.06
N ARG A 241 -12.63 -13.00 -7.18
CA ARG A 241 -11.82 -11.78 -6.99
C ARG A 241 -10.49 -12.08 -6.31
N LEU A 242 -10.48 -12.92 -5.27
CA LEU A 242 -9.24 -13.34 -4.61
C LEU A 242 -8.34 -14.08 -5.61
N GLU A 243 -8.88 -15.02 -6.38
CA GLU A 243 -8.12 -15.72 -7.42
C GLU A 243 -7.56 -14.75 -8.46
N ALA A 244 -8.35 -13.81 -8.98
CA ALA A 244 -7.89 -12.80 -9.93
C ALA A 244 -6.74 -11.94 -9.36
N ILE A 245 -6.79 -11.56 -8.07
CA ILE A 245 -5.76 -10.74 -7.44
C ILE A 245 -4.45 -11.52 -7.23
N PHE A 246 -4.55 -12.80 -6.86
CA PHE A 246 -3.38 -13.59 -6.51
C PHE A 246 -2.81 -14.38 -7.67
N VAL A 247 -3.64 -14.89 -8.62
CA VAL A 247 -3.22 -15.71 -9.79
C VAL A 247 -2.75 -14.82 -10.94
N ALA A 248 -3.40 -13.70 -11.23
CA ALA A 248 -3.01 -12.82 -12.35
C ALA A 248 -1.56 -12.29 -12.26
N ARG A 249 -0.94 -12.37 -11.09
CA ARG A 249 0.48 -12.00 -10.88
C ARG A 249 1.46 -13.15 -11.11
N GLU A 250 1.02 -14.39 -10.98
CA GLU A 250 1.88 -15.57 -11.27
C GLU A 250 2.28 -15.60 -12.75
N ASP A 251 1.35 -15.34 -13.65
CA ASP A 251 1.60 -15.28 -15.08
C ASP A 251 2.60 -14.17 -15.46
N GLN A 252 2.51 -13.01 -14.83
CA GLN A 252 3.47 -11.92 -15.06
C GLN A 252 4.87 -12.25 -14.54
N ARG A 253 5.00 -12.96 -13.42
CA ARG A 253 6.30 -13.37 -12.86
C ARG A 253 6.98 -14.49 -13.68
N HIS A 254 6.22 -15.45 -14.19
CA HIS A 254 6.74 -16.50 -15.06
C HIS A 254 7.19 -15.94 -16.41
N SER A 255 6.49 -14.96 -16.98
CA SER A 255 6.87 -14.29 -18.21
C SER A 255 8.21 -13.56 -18.09
N TRP A 256 8.47 -12.87 -16.98
CA TRP A 256 9.73 -12.15 -16.70
C TRP A 256 10.93 -13.09 -16.54
N LYS A 257 10.77 -14.20 -15.81
CA LYS A 257 11.82 -15.21 -15.65
C LYS A 257 12.19 -15.89 -16.98
N ASN A 258 11.21 -16.19 -17.79
CA ASN A 258 11.45 -16.81 -19.10
C ASN A 258 12.11 -15.85 -20.09
N TRP A 259 11.93 -14.53 -19.94
CA TRP A 259 12.63 -13.56 -20.77
C TRP A 259 14.11 -13.41 -20.38
N LEU A 260 14.44 -13.44 -19.08
CA LEU A 260 15.82 -13.34 -18.54
C LEU A 260 16.66 -14.61 -18.79
N ILE A 261 16.05 -15.76 -19.01
CA ILE A 261 16.77 -17.03 -19.27
C ILE A 261 17.02 -17.23 -20.79
N ARG A 262 16.33 -16.46 -21.65
CA ARG A 262 16.48 -16.53 -23.12
C ARG A 262 17.37 -15.45 -23.73
N SER A 263 17.87 -14.51 -22.94
CA SER A 263 18.90 -13.53 -23.31
C SER A 263 20.25 -13.89 -22.68
#